data_2b4623f133f68c00fc3716c44c49f065
#
_entry.id   2b4623f133f68c00fc3716c44c49f065
#
_cell.length_a   1.000
_cell.length_b   1.000
_cell.length_c   1.000
_cell.angle_alpha   90.00
_cell.angle_beta   90.00
_cell.angle_gamma   90.00
#
_symmetry.space_group_name_H-M   'P 1'
#
loop_
_entity.id
_entity.type
_entity.pdbx_description
1 polymer ?
#
loop_
_entity_poly.entity_id
_entity_poly.type
_entity_poly.pdbx_seq_one_letter_code
_entity_poly.pdbx_strand_id
1 'polypeptide(L)'
;MLKEYQVTLMCASGKYRPVSCIVRKDTDAIASIGKEEYSKQIRKEGIIKICQKRYWSGTDLKKYDYTICKIREYNKEKIDAENKARYEAIKEAKYASGEWKRPKGKN
;
A
#
# COMPACT_ATOMS: atom_id res chain seq x y z
N MET A 1 16.85 -0.50 -14.50
CA MET A 1 16.35 -1.51 -13.55
C MET A 1 14.91 -1.18 -13.15
N LEU A 2 14.02 -2.14 -13.29
CA LEU A 2 12.61 -1.93 -12.91
C LEU A 2 12.46 -2.05 -11.39
N LYS A 3 11.78 -1.07 -10.80
CA LYS A 3 11.37 -1.11 -9.40
C LYS A 3 9.86 -1.05 -9.30
N GLU A 4 9.34 -1.67 -8.27
CA GLU A 4 7.93 -1.60 -7.95
C GLU A 4 7.69 -0.57 -6.86
N TYR A 5 6.63 0.21 -7.02
CA TYR A 5 6.23 1.23 -6.04
C TYR A 5 4.78 1.00 -5.67
N GLN A 6 4.48 1.14 -4.39
CA GLN A 6 3.11 1.10 -3.92
C GLN A 6 2.57 2.52 -3.82
N VAL A 7 1.51 2.79 -4.56
CA VAL A 7 0.78 4.06 -4.51
C VAL A 7 -0.48 3.85 -3.70
N THR A 8 -0.64 4.59 -2.63
CA THR A 8 -1.78 4.48 -1.71
C THR A 8 -2.54 5.79 -1.67
N LEU A 9 -3.84 5.73 -1.91
CA LEU A 9 -4.75 6.84 -1.71
C LEU A 9 -5.49 6.65 -0.39
N MET A 10 -5.49 7.69 0.43
CA MET A 10 -6.14 7.67 1.74
C MET A 10 -7.23 8.72 1.81
N CYS A 11 -8.34 8.34 2.42
CA CYS A 11 -9.43 9.26 2.70
C CYS A 11 -9.03 10.20 3.83
N ALA A 12 -9.06 11.50 3.59
CA ALA A 12 -8.64 12.49 4.58
C ALA A 12 -9.57 12.50 5.81
N SER A 13 -10.85 12.21 5.62
CA SER A 13 -11.83 12.15 6.72
C SER A 13 -11.78 10.83 7.50
N GLY A 14 -11.08 9.82 6.99
CA GLY A 14 -10.99 8.50 7.62
C GLY A 14 -12.24 7.63 7.47
N LYS A 15 -13.24 8.06 6.71
CA LYS A 15 -14.50 7.31 6.50
C LYS A 15 -14.29 6.01 5.73
N TYR A 16 -13.37 6.00 4.79
CA TYR A 16 -13.16 4.89 3.87
C TYR A 16 -11.76 4.33 4.02
N ARG A 17 -11.62 3.04 3.74
CA ARG A 17 -10.33 2.36 3.83
C ARG A 17 -9.37 2.84 2.74
N PRO A 18 -8.06 2.86 3.01
CA PRO A 18 -7.07 3.16 1.99
C PRO A 18 -7.16 2.20 0.81
N VAL A 19 -6.91 2.72 -0.38
CA VAL A 19 -6.82 1.92 -1.60
C VAL A 19 -5.42 2.07 -2.18
N SER A 20 -4.89 0.99 -2.73
CA SER A 20 -3.52 1.01 -3.26
C SER A 20 -3.38 0.20 -4.54
N CYS A 21 -2.30 0.47 -5.25
CA CYS A 21 -1.90 -0.31 -6.41
C CYS A 21 -0.38 -0.34 -6.51
N ILE A 22 0.13 -1.21 -7.37
CA ILE A 22 1.55 -1.34 -7.64
C ILE A 22 1.85 -0.76 -9.02
N VAL A 23 2.85 0.11 -9.08
CA VAL A 23 3.35 0.70 -10.33
C VAL A 23 4.79 0.24 -10.53
N ARG A 24 5.10 -0.29 -11.70
CA ARG A 24 6.46 -0.62 -12.10
C ARG A 24 7.03 0.51 -12.93
N LYS A 25 8.23 0.93 -12.59
CA LYS A 25 8.92 1.98 -13.35
C LYS A 25 10.42 1.75 -13.34
N ASP A 26 11.06 2.08 -14.46
CA ASP A 26 12.51 1.95 -14.60
C ASP A 26 13.21 3.07 -13.86
N THR A 27 14.13 2.71 -12.96
CA THR A 27 14.91 3.69 -12.20
C THR A 27 15.84 4.53 -13.08
N ASP A 28 16.19 4.04 -14.27
CA ASP A 28 17.04 4.79 -15.20
C ASP A 28 16.36 6.07 -15.68
N ALA A 29 15.04 6.13 -15.65
CA ALA A 29 14.29 7.34 -15.96
C ALA A 29 14.59 8.50 -15.01
N ILE A 30 15.05 8.21 -13.79
CA ILE A 30 15.43 9.27 -12.82
C ILE A 30 16.54 10.16 -13.38
N ALA A 31 17.51 9.57 -14.05
CA ALA A 31 18.60 10.30 -14.65
C ALA A 31 18.14 11.23 -15.79
N SER A 32 17.08 10.83 -16.51
CA SER A 32 16.53 11.59 -17.63
C SER A 32 15.60 12.71 -17.21
N ILE A 33 14.72 12.45 -16.25
CA ILE A 33 13.63 13.38 -15.91
C ILE A 33 13.71 13.96 -14.50
N GLY A 34 14.63 13.46 -13.66
CA GLY A 34 14.80 13.89 -12.27
C GLY A 34 13.83 13.21 -11.30
N LYS A 35 14.17 13.26 -10.03
CA LYS A 35 13.40 12.59 -8.97
C LYS A 35 11.98 13.11 -8.81
N GLU A 36 11.79 14.43 -8.90
CA GLU A 36 10.48 15.04 -8.72
C GLU A 36 9.51 14.60 -9.81
N GLU A 37 9.93 14.69 -11.06
CA GLU A 37 9.11 14.29 -12.19
C GLU A 37 8.86 12.79 -12.18
N TYR A 38 9.86 12.00 -11.81
CA TYR A 38 9.74 10.56 -11.65
C TYR A 38 8.65 10.20 -10.63
N SER A 39 8.66 10.85 -9.47
CA SER A 39 7.64 10.65 -8.44
C SER A 39 6.25 11.09 -8.88
N LYS A 40 6.16 12.21 -9.60
CA LYS A 40 4.88 12.69 -10.15
C LYS A 40 4.29 11.71 -11.16
N GLN A 41 5.12 11.11 -12.01
CA GLN A 41 4.66 10.11 -12.97
C GLN A 41 4.17 8.85 -12.28
N ILE A 42 4.87 8.38 -11.24
CA ILE A 42 4.44 7.22 -10.45
C ILE A 42 3.08 7.50 -9.80
N ARG A 43 2.93 8.67 -9.19
CA ARG A 43 1.66 9.10 -8.57
C ARG A 43 0.52 9.09 -9.58
N LYS A 44 0.73 9.71 -10.74
CA LYS A 44 -0.27 9.79 -11.80
C LYS A 44 -0.67 8.41 -12.30
N GLU A 45 0.29 7.57 -12.61
CA GLU A 45 0.04 6.19 -13.06
C GLU A 45 -0.69 5.38 -11.99
N GLY A 46 -0.32 5.53 -10.73
CA GLY A 46 -0.98 4.87 -9.61
C GLY A 46 -2.43 5.27 -9.45
N ILE A 47 -2.71 6.58 -9.51
CA ILE A 47 -4.08 7.10 -9.42
C ILE A 47 -4.93 6.58 -10.57
N ILE A 48 -4.39 6.57 -11.80
CA ILE A 48 -5.08 6.05 -12.97
C ILE A 48 -5.42 4.57 -12.78
N LYS A 49 -4.47 3.76 -12.32
CA LYS A 49 -4.69 2.33 -12.07
C LYS A 49 -5.76 2.08 -11.01
N ILE A 50 -5.73 2.84 -9.92
CA ILE A 50 -6.73 2.72 -8.84
C ILE A 50 -8.12 3.07 -9.39
N CYS A 51 -8.23 4.16 -10.13
CA CYS A 51 -9.49 4.59 -10.73
C CYS A 51 -10.03 3.54 -11.71
N GLN A 52 -9.17 2.98 -12.55
CA GLN A 52 -9.56 1.93 -13.49
C GLN A 52 -10.07 0.68 -12.78
N LYS A 53 -9.35 0.25 -11.74
CA LYS A 53 -9.73 -0.94 -10.97
C LYS A 53 -11.06 -0.78 -10.25
N ARG A 54 -11.37 0.43 -9.80
CA ARG A 54 -12.57 0.72 -9.02
C ARG A 54 -13.69 1.35 -9.82
N TYR A 55 -13.48 1.56 -11.11
CA TYR A 55 -14.44 2.26 -11.99
C TYR A 55 -14.76 3.67 -11.50
N TRP A 56 -13.77 4.35 -10.94
CA TRP A 56 -13.89 5.72 -10.47
C TRP A 56 -13.44 6.72 -11.52
N SER A 57 -14.09 7.89 -11.52
CA SER A 57 -13.60 9.08 -12.23
C SER A 57 -12.83 9.98 -11.27
N GLY A 58 -12.16 11.01 -11.80
CA GLY A 58 -11.48 12.00 -10.96
C GLY A 58 -12.42 12.72 -9.98
N THR A 59 -13.69 12.83 -10.32
CA THR A 59 -14.73 13.41 -9.46
C THR A 59 -15.00 12.53 -8.25
N ASP A 60 -14.95 11.20 -8.43
CA ASP A 60 -15.19 10.26 -7.32
C ASP A 60 -14.13 10.37 -6.24
N LEU A 61 -12.87 10.65 -6.62
CA LEU A 61 -11.79 10.83 -5.65
C LEU A 61 -12.09 12.02 -4.71
N LYS A 62 -12.62 13.10 -5.26
CA LYS A 62 -13.02 14.27 -4.48
C LYS A 62 -14.25 13.97 -3.63
N LYS A 63 -15.23 13.29 -4.20
CA LYS A 63 -16.48 12.92 -3.53
C LYS A 63 -16.22 12.08 -2.27
N TYR A 64 -15.29 11.12 -2.36
CA TYR A 64 -14.95 10.25 -1.24
C TYR A 64 -13.75 10.75 -0.43
N ASP A 65 -13.30 11.97 -0.72
CA ASP A 65 -12.23 12.64 0.02
C ASP A 65 -10.88 11.88 0.02
N TYR A 66 -10.58 11.18 -1.07
CA TYR A 66 -9.29 10.54 -1.29
C TYR A 66 -8.26 11.57 -1.79
N THR A 67 -7.81 12.43 -0.89
CA THR A 67 -6.92 13.54 -1.21
C THR A 67 -5.47 13.31 -0.78
N ILE A 68 -5.22 12.29 0.03
CA ILE A 68 -3.88 11.96 0.50
C ILE A 68 -3.31 10.86 -0.37
N CYS A 69 -2.16 11.11 -0.99
CA CYS A 69 -1.46 10.13 -1.82
C CYS A 69 -0.07 9.86 -1.23
N LYS A 70 0.20 8.61 -0.93
CA LYS A 70 1.50 8.16 -0.43
C LYS A 70 2.13 7.19 -1.42
N ILE A 71 3.43 7.33 -1.62
CA ILE A 71 4.22 6.47 -2.49
C ILE A 71 5.36 5.89 -1.68
N ARG A 72 5.58 4.59 -1.78
CA ARG A 72 6.75 3.94 -1.18
C ARG A 72 7.30 2.88 -2.10
N GLU A 73 8.58 2.58 -1.97
CA GLU A 73 9.15 1.44 -2.67
C GLU A 73 8.50 0.15 -2.16
N TYR A 74 8.09 -0.70 -3.10
CA TYR A 74 7.47 -1.97 -2.78
C TYR A 74 8.50 -3.09 -2.93
N ASN A 75 8.89 -3.69 -1.83
CA ASN A 75 9.69 -4.90 -1.81
C ASN A 75 8.83 -6.00 -1.21
N LYS A 76 8.41 -6.95 -2.04
CA LYS A 76 7.50 -8.01 -1.63
C LYS A 76 8.04 -8.81 -0.45
N GLU A 77 9.31 -9.20 -0.51
CA GLU A 77 9.94 -9.98 0.56
C GLU A 77 9.94 -9.22 1.89
N LYS A 78 10.33 -7.96 1.86
CA LYS A 78 10.35 -7.11 3.05
C LYS A 78 8.95 -6.89 3.62
N ILE A 79 7.98 -6.64 2.76
CA ILE A 79 6.59 -6.41 3.18
C ILE A 79 5.99 -7.70 3.74
N ASP A 80 6.24 -8.84 3.11
CA ASP A 80 5.78 -10.13 3.61
C ASP A 80 6.40 -10.44 4.96
N ALA A 81 7.69 -10.13 5.16
CA ALA A 81 8.37 -10.30 6.43
C ALA A 81 7.77 -9.39 7.53
N GLU A 82 7.49 -8.13 7.20
CA GLU A 82 6.85 -7.19 8.13
C GLU A 82 5.44 -7.65 8.50
N ASN A 83 4.67 -8.11 7.53
CA ASN A 83 3.31 -8.62 7.76
C ASN A 83 3.33 -9.88 8.61
N LYS A 84 4.26 -10.77 8.37
CA LYS A 84 4.44 -11.99 9.17
C LYS A 84 4.80 -11.64 10.62
N ALA A 85 5.73 -10.71 10.81
CA ALA A 85 6.12 -10.26 12.15
C ALA A 85 4.95 -9.64 12.90
N ARG A 86 4.14 -8.81 12.23
CA ARG A 86 2.92 -8.25 12.82
C ARG A 86 1.92 -9.31 13.21
N TYR A 87 1.69 -10.26 12.33
CA TYR A 87 0.74 -11.35 12.57
C TYR A 87 1.19 -12.18 13.79
N GLU A 88 2.48 -12.53 13.87
CA GLU A 88 3.02 -13.28 15.00
C GLU A 88 2.90 -12.50 16.31
N ALA A 89 3.17 -11.19 16.28
CA ALA A 89 3.00 -10.34 17.46
C ALA A 89 1.55 -10.29 17.95
N ILE A 90 0.60 -10.15 17.03
CA ILE A 90 -0.84 -10.17 17.34
C ILE A 90 -1.24 -11.53 17.89
N LYS A 91 -0.77 -12.60 17.29
CA LYS A 91 -1.04 -13.97 17.71
C LYS A 91 -0.54 -14.22 19.15
N GLU A 92 0.69 -13.84 19.44
CA GLU A 92 1.25 -13.99 20.78
C GLU A 92 0.47 -13.16 21.82
N ALA A 93 0.10 -11.94 21.49
CA ALA A 93 -0.69 -11.09 22.36
C ALA A 93 -2.07 -11.72 22.65
N LYS A 94 -2.70 -12.33 21.65
CA LYS A 94 -3.99 -13.01 21.84
C LYS A 94 -3.90 -14.28 22.66
N TYR A 95 -2.84 -15.04 22.51
CA TYR A 95 -2.61 -16.20 23.38
C TYR A 95 -2.31 -15.77 24.81
N ALA A 96 -1.50 -14.73 24.99
CA ALA A 96 -1.16 -14.20 26.31
C ALA A 96 -2.38 -13.62 27.04
N SER A 97 -3.31 -12.98 26.31
CA SER A 97 -4.53 -12.41 26.88
C SER A 97 -5.62 -13.44 27.14
N GLY A 98 -5.47 -14.67 26.63
CA GLY A 98 -6.46 -15.73 26.78
C GLY A 98 -7.59 -15.69 25.78
N GLU A 99 -7.59 -14.75 24.82
CA GLU A 99 -8.59 -14.70 23.74
C GLU A 99 -8.54 -15.95 22.87
N TRP A 100 -7.33 -16.43 22.59
CA TRP A 100 -7.12 -17.64 21.80
C TRP A 100 -6.49 -18.71 22.69
N LYS A 101 -7.01 -19.92 22.57
CA LYS A 101 -6.46 -21.08 23.29
C LYS A 101 -5.54 -21.86 22.37
N ARG A 102 -4.37 -22.18 22.86
CA ARG A 102 -3.46 -23.07 22.11
C ARG A 102 -4.06 -24.48 22.06
N PRO A 103 -3.90 -25.18 20.92
CA PRO A 103 -4.40 -26.54 20.81
C PRO A 103 -3.78 -27.45 21.86
N LYS A 104 -4.63 -28.18 22.57
CA LYS A 104 -4.18 -29.17 23.56
C LYS A 104 -3.66 -30.41 22.86
N GLY A 105 -2.65 -31.06 23.43
CA GLY A 105 -2.06 -32.26 22.88
C GLY A 105 -1.07 -32.03 21.74
N LYS A 106 -0.81 -30.80 21.40
CA LYS A 106 0.18 -30.39 20.41
C LYS A 106 1.47 -29.98 21.07
N ASN A 107 2.10 -30.88 21.70
CA ASN A 107 3.35 -30.60 22.41
C ASN A 107 4.55 -31.01 21.60
#